data_daba3c7e87da9c4b911d7f49103e2e80
#
_entry.id   daba3c7e87da9c4b911d7f49103e2e80
#
_cell.length_a   1.000
_cell.length_b   1.000
_cell.length_c   1.000
_cell.angle_alpha   90.00
_cell.angle_beta   90.00
_cell.angle_gamma   90.00
#
_symmetry.space_group_name_H-M   'P 1'
#
loop_
_entity.id
_entity.type
_entity.pdbx_description
1 polymer ?
#
loop_
_entity_poly.entity_id
_entity_poly.type
_entity_poly.pdbx_seq_one_letter_code
_entity_poly.pdbx_strand_id
1 'polypeptide(L)'
;MFHGRDRELQLLIDRYECNRFEFIPVYGRRRVGKTTLLREFLKGRNGIMYTAKRGSLKINIDGLASKVFGADISANLDAVLGEIERRSSDERYVLIIDEYPRIVKKDPGFGDALQEFIDRIKDHSKLFLILCGSSLSIMEHEVLGYSSPLYGRRTGSLKLMPMDVRTSMMFLKGFSRDDAMR
;
A
#
# COMPACT_ATOMS: atom_id res chain seq x y z
N MET A 1 5.17 2.37 20.67
CA MET A 1 3.90 3.12 20.61
C MET A 1 3.88 3.91 19.31
N PHE A 2 2.77 3.90 18.54
CA PHE A 2 2.63 4.64 17.28
C PHE A 2 2.30 6.10 17.61
N HIS A 3 3.04 7.07 17.04
CA HIS A 3 2.85 8.48 17.31
C HIS A 3 3.02 9.33 16.04
N GLY A 4 2.32 10.44 16.00
CA GLY A 4 2.56 11.52 15.02
C GLY A 4 2.01 11.31 13.63
N ARG A 5 1.09 10.34 13.43
CA ARG A 5 0.40 10.09 12.17
C ARG A 5 -1.10 9.81 12.39
N ASP A 6 -1.64 10.41 13.42
CA ASP A 6 -3.03 10.17 13.82
C ASP A 6 -4.02 10.61 12.73
N ARG A 7 -3.73 11.74 12.06
CA ARG A 7 -4.57 12.26 10.96
C ARG A 7 -4.54 11.34 9.75
N GLU A 8 -3.36 10.89 9.34
CA GLU A 8 -3.20 9.99 8.21
C GLU A 8 -3.81 8.62 8.50
N LEU A 9 -3.65 8.12 9.73
CA LEU A 9 -4.27 6.89 10.17
C LEU A 9 -5.80 7.00 10.18
N GLN A 10 -6.34 8.10 10.73
CA GLN A 10 -7.77 8.34 10.77
C GLN A 10 -8.37 8.41 9.36
N LEU A 11 -7.70 9.08 8.41
CA LEU A 11 -8.13 9.13 7.02
C LEU A 11 -8.26 7.72 6.41
N LEU A 12 -7.28 6.83 6.68
CA LEU A 12 -7.36 5.45 6.20
C LEU A 12 -8.49 4.66 6.87
N ILE A 13 -8.75 4.92 8.17
CA ILE A 13 -9.83 4.29 8.93
C ILE A 13 -11.19 4.74 8.38
N ASP A 14 -11.41 6.04 8.21
CA ASP A 14 -12.67 6.59 7.69
C ASP A 14 -13.00 6.00 6.30
N ARG A 15 -11.98 5.87 5.44
CA ARG A 15 -12.13 5.25 4.13
C ARG A 15 -12.38 3.74 4.21
N TYR A 16 -11.78 3.07 5.18
CA TYR A 16 -12.01 1.63 5.39
C TYR A 16 -13.47 1.36 5.79
N GLU A 17 -14.05 2.21 6.62
CA GLU A 17 -15.43 2.08 7.12
C GLU A 17 -16.50 2.28 6.04
N CYS A 18 -16.17 2.92 4.92
CA CYS A 18 -17.09 3.05 3.78
C CYS A 18 -17.52 1.71 3.16
N ASN A 19 -16.84 0.61 3.48
CA ASN A 19 -17.14 -0.78 3.08
C ASN A 19 -17.46 -0.99 1.58
N ARG A 20 -16.79 -0.25 0.73
CA ARG A 20 -16.85 -0.33 -0.75
C ARG A 20 -15.45 -0.41 -1.30
N PHE A 21 -15.28 -0.69 -2.58
CA PHE A 21 -13.98 -0.65 -3.23
C PHE A 21 -13.28 0.70 -2.96
N GLU A 22 -12.04 0.62 -2.50
CA GLU A 22 -11.16 1.77 -2.30
C GLU A 22 -9.77 1.47 -2.85
N PHE A 23 -9.22 2.40 -3.61
CA PHE A 23 -7.83 2.36 -4.06
C PHE A 23 -7.12 3.65 -3.67
N ILE A 24 -6.16 3.53 -2.74
CA ILE A 24 -5.44 4.66 -2.17
C ILE A 24 -3.94 4.48 -2.35
N PRO A 25 -3.30 5.17 -3.31
CA PRO A 25 -1.85 5.30 -3.34
C PRO A 25 -1.32 6.03 -2.10
N VAL A 26 -0.30 5.43 -1.45
CA VAL A 26 0.41 6.03 -0.31
C VAL A 26 1.86 6.28 -0.70
N TYR A 27 2.28 7.53 -0.76
CA TYR A 27 3.60 7.88 -1.27
C TYR A 27 4.26 9.01 -0.47
N GLY A 28 5.56 9.16 -0.67
CA GLY A 28 6.37 10.14 0.05
C GLY A 28 7.82 9.68 0.16
N ARG A 29 8.71 10.55 0.60
CA ARG A 29 10.14 10.25 0.72
C ARG A 29 10.43 9.00 1.53
N ARG A 30 11.61 8.41 1.37
CA ARG A 30 12.08 7.33 2.23
C ARG A 30 12.12 7.78 3.68
N ARG A 31 11.93 6.86 4.62
CA ARG A 31 12.02 7.06 6.08
C ARG A 31 10.97 8.01 6.70
N VAL A 32 9.91 8.39 5.98
CA VAL A 32 8.82 9.21 6.53
C VAL A 32 7.75 8.41 7.31
N GLY A 33 7.94 7.09 7.49
CA GLY A 33 7.03 6.27 8.31
C GLY A 33 5.87 5.61 7.55
N LYS A 34 5.90 5.53 6.19
CA LYS A 34 4.82 4.89 5.40
C LYS A 34 4.53 3.47 5.84
N THR A 35 5.54 2.60 5.83
CA THR A 35 5.41 1.18 6.20
C THR A 35 4.88 1.01 7.64
N THR A 36 5.31 1.86 8.56
CA THR A 36 4.86 1.86 9.96
C THR A 36 3.39 2.24 10.06
N LEU A 37 2.96 3.29 9.36
CA LEU A 37 1.56 3.70 9.27
C LEU A 37 0.67 2.57 8.72
N LEU A 38 1.10 1.92 7.63
CA LEU A 38 0.33 0.87 6.98
C LEU A 38 0.24 -0.41 7.83
N ARG A 39 1.30 -0.74 8.57
CA ARG A 39 1.26 -1.84 9.55
C ARG A 39 0.31 -1.53 10.70
N GLU A 40 0.31 -0.29 11.21
CA GLU A 40 -0.62 0.13 12.25
C GLU A 40 -2.06 0.09 11.75
N PHE A 41 -2.30 0.60 10.54
CA PHE A 41 -3.61 0.55 9.89
C PHE A 41 -4.14 -0.89 9.73
N LEU A 42 -3.27 -1.84 9.36
CA LEU A 42 -3.67 -3.23 9.12
C LEU A 42 -3.99 -4.01 10.41
N LYS A 43 -3.54 -3.55 11.57
CA LYS A 43 -3.81 -4.24 12.84
C LYS A 43 -5.31 -4.43 13.09
N GLY A 44 -5.70 -5.67 13.39
CA GLY A 44 -7.09 -6.04 13.66
C GLY A 44 -8.03 -6.00 12.44
N ARG A 45 -7.49 -5.81 11.24
CA ARG A 45 -8.26 -5.83 9.99
C ARG A 45 -7.93 -7.06 9.15
N ASN A 46 -8.93 -7.60 8.47
CA ASN A 46 -8.75 -8.72 7.56
C ASN A 46 -7.99 -8.23 6.31
N GLY A 47 -6.83 -8.83 6.05
CA GLY A 47 -6.02 -8.44 4.91
C GLY A 47 -4.56 -8.84 5.03
N ILE A 48 -3.80 -8.46 4.02
CA ILE A 48 -2.36 -8.74 3.94
C ILE A 48 -1.55 -7.51 3.56
N MET A 49 -0.31 -7.52 3.97
CA MET A 49 0.71 -6.59 3.53
C MET A 49 1.89 -7.37 2.93
N TYR A 50 2.17 -7.10 1.68
CA TYR A 50 3.32 -7.61 0.96
C TYR A 50 4.32 -6.48 0.68
N THR A 51 5.57 -6.65 1.05
CA THR A 51 6.64 -5.71 0.69
C THR A 51 7.40 -6.25 -0.51
N ALA A 52 7.34 -5.55 -1.62
CA ALA A 52 7.98 -5.95 -2.87
C ALA A 52 9.50 -6.10 -2.73
N LYS A 53 10.03 -7.21 -3.23
CA LYS A 53 11.45 -7.54 -3.22
C LYS A 53 12.14 -7.00 -4.48
N ARG A 54 13.44 -6.78 -4.38
CA ARG A 54 14.27 -6.56 -5.56
C ARG A 54 14.48 -7.92 -6.24
N GLY A 55 13.97 -8.09 -7.45
CA GLY A 55 14.06 -9.36 -8.17
C GLY A 55 13.16 -9.38 -9.40
N SER A 56 12.92 -10.56 -9.93
CA SER A 56 12.00 -10.78 -11.05
C SER A 56 10.54 -10.61 -10.61
N LEU A 57 9.64 -10.44 -11.59
CA LEU A 57 8.20 -10.44 -11.35
C LEU A 57 7.77 -11.75 -10.64
N LYS A 58 8.30 -12.90 -11.10
CA LYS A 58 8.00 -14.20 -10.49
C LYS A 58 8.27 -14.23 -8.98
N ILE A 59 9.41 -13.71 -8.52
CA ILE A 59 9.75 -13.65 -7.08
C ILE A 59 8.70 -12.83 -6.30
N ASN A 60 8.18 -11.78 -6.92
CA ASN A 60 7.19 -10.92 -6.29
C ASN A 60 5.79 -11.57 -6.32
N ILE A 61 5.43 -12.26 -7.40
CA ILE A 61 4.16 -13.02 -7.47
C ILE A 61 4.18 -14.17 -6.47
N ASP A 62 5.24 -14.98 -6.42
CA ASP A 62 5.37 -16.09 -5.45
C ASP A 62 5.30 -15.56 -4.00
N GLY A 63 5.97 -14.44 -3.72
CA GLY A 63 5.91 -13.82 -2.39
C GLY A 63 4.54 -13.25 -2.02
N LEU A 64 3.80 -12.71 -2.99
CA LEU A 64 2.43 -12.27 -2.79
C LEU A 64 1.50 -13.48 -2.60
N ALA A 65 1.67 -14.53 -3.43
CA ALA A 65 0.93 -15.79 -3.31
C ALA A 65 1.09 -16.41 -1.92
N SER A 66 2.33 -16.49 -1.41
CA SER A 66 2.59 -17.00 -0.05
C SER A 66 1.82 -16.21 1.03
N LYS A 67 1.66 -14.89 0.85
CA LYS A 67 0.87 -14.06 1.77
C LYS A 67 -0.64 -14.29 1.63
N VAL A 68 -1.11 -14.44 0.40
CA VAL A 68 -2.54 -14.65 0.11
C VAL A 68 -2.99 -16.02 0.57
N PHE A 69 -2.24 -17.07 0.24
CA PHE A 69 -2.66 -18.45 0.51
C PHE A 69 -2.17 -18.97 1.88
N GLY A 70 -1.27 -18.27 2.54
CA GLY A 70 -0.73 -18.68 3.85
C GLY A 70 0.24 -19.86 3.78
N ALA A 71 0.73 -20.19 2.58
CA ALA A 71 1.67 -21.29 2.32
C ALA A 71 2.63 -20.91 1.21
N ASP A 72 3.81 -21.53 1.19
CA ASP A 72 4.79 -21.38 0.11
C ASP A 72 4.33 -22.16 -1.11
N ILE A 73 3.50 -21.51 -1.92
CA ILE A 73 3.01 -22.05 -3.19
C ILE A 73 3.43 -21.14 -4.34
N SER A 74 3.72 -21.74 -5.47
CA SER A 74 3.86 -21.01 -6.73
C SER A 74 2.49 -20.89 -7.39
N ALA A 75 2.07 -19.65 -7.64
CA ALA A 75 0.83 -19.36 -8.33
C ALA A 75 1.10 -18.29 -9.41
N ASN A 76 0.29 -18.26 -10.45
CA ASN A 76 0.30 -17.14 -11.39
C ASN A 76 -0.43 -15.94 -10.80
N LEU A 77 -0.25 -14.77 -11.42
CA LEU A 77 -0.85 -13.51 -10.93
C LEU A 77 -2.38 -13.59 -10.93
N ASP A 78 -2.99 -14.22 -11.93
CA ASP A 78 -4.44 -14.33 -12.05
C ASP A 78 -5.05 -15.14 -10.91
N ALA A 79 -4.40 -16.24 -10.51
CA ALA A 79 -4.84 -17.03 -9.36
C ALA A 79 -4.76 -16.24 -8.06
N VAL A 80 -3.70 -15.44 -7.87
CA VAL A 80 -3.52 -14.57 -6.71
C VAL A 80 -4.59 -13.50 -6.67
N LEU A 81 -4.82 -12.80 -7.79
CA LEU A 81 -5.83 -11.75 -7.90
C LEU A 81 -7.25 -12.32 -7.76
N GLY A 82 -7.53 -13.48 -8.33
CA GLY A 82 -8.81 -14.18 -8.18
C GLY A 82 -9.13 -14.55 -6.72
N GLU A 83 -8.13 -14.98 -5.94
CA GLU A 83 -8.34 -15.24 -4.51
C GLU A 83 -8.58 -13.95 -3.72
N ILE A 84 -7.91 -12.85 -4.08
CA ILE A 84 -8.15 -11.54 -3.47
C ILE A 84 -9.58 -11.06 -3.79
N GLU A 85 -10.03 -11.22 -5.04
CA GLU A 85 -11.40 -10.93 -5.46
C GLU A 85 -12.41 -11.72 -4.63
N ARG A 86 -12.24 -13.04 -4.53
CA ARG A 86 -13.10 -13.92 -3.74
C ARG A 86 -13.21 -13.48 -2.27
N ARG A 87 -12.07 -13.13 -1.64
CA ARG A 87 -12.06 -12.66 -0.24
C ARG A 87 -12.71 -11.30 -0.05
N SER A 88 -12.63 -10.45 -1.06
CA SER A 88 -13.16 -9.09 -0.99
C SER A 88 -14.58 -8.92 -1.54
N SER A 89 -15.20 -9.98 -2.05
CA SER A 89 -16.58 -9.95 -2.54
C SER A 89 -17.58 -9.81 -1.38
N ASP A 90 -17.42 -10.61 -0.33
CA ASP A 90 -18.35 -10.66 0.78
C ASP A 90 -17.92 -9.80 1.96
N GLU A 91 -16.62 -9.76 2.23
CA GLU A 91 -16.06 -9.08 3.40
C GLU A 91 -15.05 -8.00 3.01
N ARG A 92 -14.92 -7.00 3.88
CA ARG A 92 -13.86 -6.00 3.75
C ARG A 92 -12.49 -6.66 3.82
N TYR A 93 -11.70 -6.54 2.75
CA TYR A 93 -10.37 -7.12 2.66
C TYR A 93 -9.33 -6.06 2.30
N VAL A 94 -8.21 -6.03 3.02
CA VAL A 94 -7.12 -5.07 2.78
C VAL A 94 -5.98 -5.75 2.03
N LEU A 95 -5.61 -5.19 0.89
CA LEU A 95 -4.38 -5.54 0.17
C LEU A 95 -3.43 -4.35 0.16
N ILE A 96 -2.27 -4.52 0.79
CA ILE A 96 -1.20 -3.53 0.79
C ILE A 96 0.00 -4.10 0.01
N ILE A 97 0.41 -3.41 -1.06
CA ILE A 97 1.67 -3.68 -1.76
C ILE A 97 2.64 -2.55 -1.45
N ASP A 98 3.53 -2.80 -0.49
CA ASP A 98 4.58 -1.85 -0.11
C ASP A 98 5.78 -1.96 -1.05
N GLU A 99 6.42 -0.82 -1.31
CA GLU A 99 7.50 -0.68 -2.29
C GLU A 99 7.08 -1.15 -3.72
N TYR A 100 5.82 -0.93 -4.10
CA TYR A 100 5.25 -1.18 -5.43
C TYR A 100 6.15 -0.75 -6.60
N PRO A 101 6.86 0.40 -6.55
CA PRO A 101 7.81 0.80 -7.58
C PRO A 101 8.90 -0.24 -7.92
N ARG A 102 9.19 -1.20 -7.03
CA ARG A 102 10.17 -2.24 -7.32
C ARG A 102 9.67 -3.26 -8.33
N ILE A 103 8.36 -3.49 -8.36
CA ILE A 103 7.73 -4.42 -9.31
C ILE A 103 7.64 -3.74 -10.67
N VAL A 104 6.94 -2.62 -10.78
CA VAL A 104 6.65 -1.97 -12.06
C VAL A 104 7.87 -1.43 -12.79
N LYS A 105 8.93 -1.07 -12.07
CA LYS A 105 10.21 -0.73 -12.68
C LYS A 105 10.84 -1.90 -13.47
N LYS A 106 10.54 -3.14 -13.10
CA LYS A 106 11.05 -4.35 -13.74
C LYS A 106 10.08 -4.90 -14.77
N ASP A 107 8.81 -4.79 -14.48
CA ASP A 107 7.73 -5.31 -15.32
C ASP A 107 6.54 -4.32 -15.26
N PRO A 108 6.44 -3.41 -16.23
CA PRO A 108 5.30 -2.48 -16.32
C PRO A 108 3.96 -3.19 -16.52
N GLY A 109 3.94 -4.38 -17.14
CA GLY A 109 2.73 -5.18 -17.35
C GLY A 109 2.02 -5.56 -16.04
N PHE A 110 2.71 -5.51 -14.91
CA PHE A 110 2.04 -5.66 -13.61
C PHE A 110 1.04 -4.53 -13.32
N GLY A 111 1.33 -3.32 -13.80
CA GLY A 111 0.41 -2.17 -13.71
C GLY A 111 -0.85 -2.38 -14.55
N ASP A 112 -0.68 -2.91 -15.77
CA ASP A 112 -1.78 -3.22 -16.68
C ASP A 112 -2.67 -4.34 -16.12
N ALA A 113 -2.07 -5.40 -15.57
CA ALA A 113 -2.82 -6.47 -14.91
C ALA A 113 -3.62 -5.97 -13.69
N LEU A 114 -3.06 -5.06 -12.90
CA LEU A 114 -3.81 -4.42 -11.80
C LEU A 114 -4.92 -3.51 -12.32
N GLN A 115 -4.72 -2.84 -13.46
CA GLN A 115 -5.76 -2.04 -14.09
C GLN A 115 -6.97 -2.91 -14.46
N GLU A 116 -6.74 -3.99 -15.20
CA GLU A 116 -7.78 -4.93 -15.62
C GLU A 116 -8.51 -5.52 -14.40
N PHE A 117 -7.75 -5.90 -13.38
CA PHE A 117 -8.30 -6.39 -12.12
C PHE A 117 -9.21 -5.37 -11.45
N ILE A 118 -8.76 -4.13 -11.26
CA ILE A 118 -9.55 -3.06 -10.64
C ILE A 118 -10.83 -2.80 -11.44
N ASP A 119 -10.71 -2.68 -12.77
CA ASP A 119 -11.87 -2.41 -13.62
C ASP A 119 -12.93 -3.51 -13.53
N ARG A 120 -12.51 -4.76 -13.34
CA ARG A 120 -13.40 -5.90 -13.16
C ARG A 120 -14.14 -5.87 -11.83
N ILE A 121 -13.46 -5.48 -10.72
CA ILE A 121 -14.02 -5.67 -9.36
C ILE A 121 -14.58 -4.41 -8.70
N LYS A 122 -14.27 -3.20 -9.19
CA LYS A 122 -14.52 -1.93 -8.48
C LYS A 122 -15.98 -1.68 -8.10
N ASP A 123 -16.92 -2.22 -8.90
CA ASP A 123 -18.35 -1.93 -8.72
C ASP A 123 -19.05 -2.89 -7.73
N HIS A 124 -18.40 -4.01 -7.36
CA HIS A 124 -19.01 -5.02 -6.49
C HIS A 124 -18.12 -5.51 -5.34
N SER A 125 -16.83 -5.19 -5.37
CA SER A 125 -15.88 -5.64 -4.35
C SER A 125 -15.80 -4.68 -3.16
N LYS A 126 -15.46 -5.23 -2.00
CA LYS A 126 -15.13 -4.48 -0.78
C LYS A 126 -13.61 -4.42 -0.55
N LEU A 127 -12.81 -4.54 -1.61
CA LEU A 127 -11.35 -4.46 -1.52
C LEU A 127 -10.90 -3.05 -1.12
N PHE A 128 -9.96 -2.99 -0.17
CA PHE A 128 -9.20 -1.80 0.17
C PHE A 128 -7.77 -1.99 -0.32
N LEU A 129 -7.47 -1.45 -1.49
CA LEU A 129 -6.17 -1.56 -2.13
C LEU A 129 -5.27 -0.38 -1.78
N ILE A 130 -4.07 -0.66 -1.29
CA ILE A 130 -3.03 0.33 -1.09
C ILE A 130 -1.78 -0.05 -1.90
N LEU A 131 -1.35 0.84 -2.79
CA LEU A 131 -0.04 0.78 -3.43
C LEU A 131 0.88 1.81 -2.77
N CYS A 132 1.93 1.33 -2.09
CA CYS A 132 2.84 2.20 -1.36
C CYS A 132 4.21 2.28 -2.06
N GLY A 133 4.77 3.49 -2.13
CA GLY A 133 6.08 3.70 -2.74
C GLY A 133 6.85 4.89 -2.21
N SER A 134 8.19 4.75 -2.21
CA SER A 134 9.12 5.81 -1.81
C SER A 134 9.75 6.55 -3.00
N SER A 135 9.62 6.04 -4.21
CA SER A 135 10.06 6.71 -5.44
C SER A 135 8.93 7.58 -5.98
N LEU A 136 9.01 8.89 -5.73
CA LEU A 136 7.97 9.83 -6.14
C LEU A 136 7.77 9.82 -7.66
N SER A 137 8.86 9.86 -8.44
CA SER A 137 8.79 9.86 -9.90
C SER A 137 8.10 8.61 -10.47
N ILE A 138 8.40 7.43 -9.91
CA ILE A 138 7.75 6.19 -10.35
C ILE A 138 6.28 6.16 -9.90
N MET A 139 5.98 6.59 -8.67
CA MET A 139 4.58 6.69 -8.22
C MET A 139 3.78 7.69 -9.06
N GLU A 140 4.38 8.82 -9.45
CA GLU A 140 3.75 9.79 -10.35
C GLU A 140 3.52 9.20 -11.74
N HIS A 141 4.50 8.50 -12.31
CA HIS A 141 4.38 7.92 -13.65
C HIS A 141 3.45 6.71 -13.67
N GLU A 142 3.60 5.76 -12.73
CA GLU A 142 2.95 4.44 -12.77
C GLU A 142 1.59 4.39 -12.05
N VAL A 143 1.26 5.40 -11.24
CA VAL A 143 0.05 5.36 -10.41
C VAL A 143 -0.77 6.65 -10.47
N LEU A 144 -0.11 7.81 -10.39
CA LEU A 144 -0.79 9.10 -10.20
C LEU A 144 -0.98 9.87 -11.50
N GLY A 145 -0.06 9.74 -12.44
CA GLY A 145 0.00 10.52 -13.67
C GLY A 145 -1.06 10.10 -14.69
N TYR A 146 -1.36 11.03 -15.60
CA TYR A 146 -2.36 10.83 -16.65
C TYR A 146 -2.06 9.65 -17.58
N SER A 147 -0.78 9.38 -17.83
CA SER A 147 -0.30 8.26 -18.67
C SER A 147 -0.28 6.91 -17.94
N SER A 148 -0.55 6.87 -16.63
CA SER A 148 -0.56 5.63 -15.86
C SER A 148 -1.76 4.76 -16.22
N PRO A 149 -1.58 3.43 -16.32
CA PRO A 149 -2.71 2.50 -16.44
C PRO A 149 -3.68 2.60 -15.25
N LEU A 150 -3.22 3.07 -14.09
CA LEU A 150 -4.02 3.21 -12.88
C LEU A 150 -4.66 4.61 -12.72
N TYR A 151 -4.44 5.51 -13.67
CA TYR A 151 -5.06 6.83 -13.64
C TYR A 151 -6.60 6.76 -13.66
N GLY A 152 -7.25 7.62 -12.86
CA GLY A 152 -8.72 7.66 -12.78
C GLY A 152 -9.36 6.55 -11.94
N ARG A 153 -8.59 5.52 -11.49
CA ARG A 153 -9.10 4.40 -10.69
C ARG A 153 -8.95 4.58 -9.19
N ARG A 154 -8.12 5.52 -8.78
CA ARG A 154 -7.94 5.85 -7.37
C ARG A 154 -9.17 6.56 -6.79
N THR A 155 -9.55 6.19 -5.59
CA THR A 155 -10.64 6.83 -4.85
C THR A 155 -10.13 7.93 -3.91
N GLY A 156 -8.82 7.94 -3.66
CA GLY A 156 -8.11 8.94 -2.88
C GLY A 156 -6.61 8.84 -3.08
N SER A 157 -5.84 9.65 -2.39
CA SER A 157 -4.37 9.53 -2.35
C SER A 157 -3.83 10.08 -1.03
N LEU A 158 -2.73 9.52 -0.54
CA LEU A 158 -2.10 9.95 0.70
C LEU A 158 -0.61 10.20 0.48
N LYS A 159 -0.23 11.48 0.49
CA LYS A 159 1.16 11.90 0.45
C LYS A 159 1.68 12.09 1.87
N LEU A 160 2.61 11.24 2.30
CA LEU A 160 3.27 11.42 3.60
C LEU A 160 4.44 12.39 3.46
N MET A 161 4.32 13.49 4.20
CA MET A 161 5.40 14.46 4.37
C MET A 161 6.33 14.05 5.53
N PRO A 162 7.58 14.52 5.58
CA PRO A 162 8.39 14.41 6.79
C PRO A 162 7.62 14.91 8.01
N MET A 163 7.84 14.30 9.17
CA MET A 163 7.27 14.79 10.42
C MET A 163 7.86 16.17 10.72
N ASP A 164 7.05 17.05 11.32
CA ASP A 164 7.55 18.31 11.84
C ASP A 164 8.47 18.06 13.05
N VAL A 165 9.25 19.09 13.40
CA VAL A 165 10.23 19.00 14.50
C VAL A 165 9.56 18.68 15.82
N ARG A 166 8.37 19.25 16.08
CA ARG A 166 7.63 19.05 17.33
C ARG A 166 7.18 17.59 17.48
N THR A 167 6.66 17.00 16.42
CA THR A 167 6.25 15.59 16.38
C THR A 167 7.45 14.67 16.47
N SER A 168 8.58 15.03 15.81
CA SER A 168 9.81 14.25 15.86
C SER A 168 10.41 14.22 17.28
N MET A 169 10.29 15.29 18.04
CA MET A 169 10.72 15.35 19.44
C MET A 169 9.98 14.37 20.36
N MET A 170 8.77 13.93 20.02
CA MET A 170 8.05 12.90 20.81
C MET A 170 8.77 11.55 20.82
N PHE A 171 9.57 11.26 19.79
CA PHE A 171 10.38 10.03 19.73
C PHE A 171 11.68 10.13 20.52
N LEU A 172 12.07 11.33 20.91
CA LEU A 172 13.33 11.63 21.61
C LEU A 172 13.13 11.80 23.13
N LYS A 173 12.03 11.27 23.67
CA LYS A 173 11.82 11.24 25.12
C LYS A 173 12.96 10.48 25.80
N GLY A 174 13.84 11.22 26.50
CA GLY A 174 15.03 10.68 27.16
C GLY A 174 16.36 11.25 26.62
N PHE A 175 16.32 11.98 25.53
CA PHE A 175 17.50 12.72 25.01
C PHE A 175 17.43 14.18 25.44
N SER A 176 18.60 14.79 25.68
CA SER A 176 18.68 16.25 25.90
C SER A 176 18.28 16.99 24.61
N ARG A 177 17.91 18.28 24.73
CA ARG A 177 17.59 19.10 23.54
C ARG A 177 18.74 19.16 22.53
N ASP A 178 20.00 19.16 23.04
CA ASP A 178 21.20 19.23 22.21
C ASP A 178 21.50 17.90 21.48
N ASP A 179 21.16 16.77 22.09
CA ASP A 179 21.29 15.45 21.46
C ASP A 179 20.22 15.22 20.37
N ALA A 180 19.08 15.89 20.50
CA ALA A 180 17.96 15.78 19.55
C ALA A 180 18.15 16.59 18.26
N MET A 181 19.10 17.52 18.23
CA MET A 181 19.41 18.39 17.09
C MET A 181 20.63 17.97 16.27
N ARG A 182 21.35 16.94 16.69
CA ARG A 182 22.45 16.32 15.96
C ARG A 182 21.96 15.09 15.15
#